data_6d49fba610559541029b4ff2ba6cd488
#
_entry.id   6d49fba610559541029b4ff2ba6cd488
#
_cell.length_a   1.000
_cell.length_b   1.000
_cell.length_c   1.000
_cell.angle_alpha   90.00
_cell.angle_beta   90.00
_cell.angle_gamma   90.00
#
_symmetry.space_group_name_H-M   'P 1'
#
loop_
_entity.id
_entity.type
_entity.pdbx_description
1 polymer ?
#
loop_
_entity_poly.entity_id
_entity_poly.type
_entity_poly.pdbx_seq_one_letter_code
_entity_poly.pdbx_strand_id
1 'polypeptide(L)'
;MRTFCRTIIALYLWVLPAFAASKPHVISFGKVTTVKWLVGPNEDQALDLRVRALYVDTRLKEFTVGSPHEVTDRLFVVRRVFRVNDSLPEESSATPRWHWQRGGWLMVDRVTGRISQISLPEFDVYYSTPSWYRDYAAYCGVSDDGKKLFAVVARLGRRKPILKKALGDAAGDDLPDSECPAPLWQRQPARVTFEPDEKQKLTYSVRGHAVDIVNDSEEDESSAE
;
A
#
# COMPACT_ATOMS: atom_id res chain seq x y z
N MET A 1 63.02 -42.34 -37.72
CA MET A 1 61.83 -41.53 -37.89
C MET A 1 61.24 -41.20 -36.51
N ARG A 2 61.44 -39.99 -36.00
CA ARG A 2 60.98 -39.56 -34.69
C ARG A 2 59.78 -38.61 -34.87
N THR A 3 58.59 -39.07 -34.49
CA THR A 3 57.34 -38.31 -34.54
C THR A 3 57.22 -37.45 -33.25
N PHE A 4 57.32 -36.14 -33.43
CA PHE A 4 57.05 -35.15 -32.37
C PHE A 4 55.55 -34.96 -32.18
N CYS A 5 55.01 -35.42 -31.06
CA CYS A 5 53.65 -35.12 -30.66
C CYS A 5 53.64 -33.76 -29.94
N ARG A 6 53.06 -32.73 -30.60
CA ARG A 6 52.84 -31.38 -30.02
C ARG A 6 51.49 -31.39 -29.29
N THR A 7 51.53 -31.46 -27.98
CA THR A 7 50.36 -31.26 -27.10
C THR A 7 50.10 -29.74 -26.99
N ILE A 8 49.03 -29.31 -27.58
CA ILE A 8 48.50 -27.92 -27.41
C ILE A 8 47.65 -27.93 -26.16
N ILE A 9 48.14 -27.35 -25.07
CA ILE A 9 47.39 -27.07 -23.85
C ILE A 9 46.58 -25.78 -24.12
N ALA A 10 45.27 -25.91 -24.39
CA ALA A 10 44.35 -24.79 -24.47
C ALA A 10 43.98 -24.32 -23.04
N LEU A 11 44.59 -23.21 -22.61
CA LEU A 11 44.22 -22.52 -21.39
C LEU A 11 42.85 -21.85 -21.61
N TYR A 12 41.76 -22.49 -21.12
CA TYR A 12 40.44 -21.85 -20.98
C TYR A 12 40.48 -20.87 -19.82
N LEU A 13 40.72 -19.59 -20.08
CA LEU A 13 40.45 -18.52 -19.12
C LEU A 13 38.93 -18.43 -18.89
N TRP A 14 38.48 -18.96 -17.76
CA TRP A 14 37.15 -18.73 -17.25
C TRP A 14 37.07 -17.27 -16.80
N VAL A 15 36.54 -16.40 -17.68
CA VAL A 15 36.12 -15.06 -17.31
C VAL A 15 34.84 -15.21 -16.50
N LEU A 16 34.94 -15.27 -15.16
CA LEU A 16 33.81 -15.16 -14.26
C LEU A 16 33.23 -13.74 -14.42
N PRO A 17 31.97 -13.58 -14.82
CA PRO A 17 31.34 -12.26 -14.82
C PRO A 17 31.34 -11.76 -13.37
N ALA A 18 32.15 -10.75 -13.07
CA ALA A 18 32.05 -10.01 -11.81
C ALA A 18 30.68 -9.33 -11.82
N PHE A 19 29.72 -9.93 -11.14
CA PHE A 19 28.47 -9.24 -10.79
C PHE A 19 28.86 -8.06 -9.90
N ALA A 20 29.00 -6.89 -10.51
CA ALA A 20 29.14 -5.64 -9.78
C ALA A 20 27.89 -5.51 -8.89
N ALA A 21 28.04 -5.78 -7.60
CA ALA A 21 26.99 -5.54 -6.61
C ALA A 21 26.66 -4.04 -6.69
N SER A 22 25.51 -3.70 -7.27
CA SER A 22 25.06 -2.32 -7.35
C SER A 22 24.95 -1.77 -5.93
N LYS A 23 25.61 -0.64 -5.67
CA LYS A 23 25.51 0.02 -4.37
C LYS A 23 24.03 0.29 -4.07
N PRO A 24 23.51 -0.09 -2.89
CA PRO A 24 22.12 0.17 -2.55
C PRO A 24 21.85 1.67 -2.56
N HIS A 25 20.67 2.04 -3.06
CA HIS A 25 20.23 3.42 -3.10
C HIS A 25 19.93 3.96 -1.70
N VAL A 26 20.23 5.24 -1.49
CA VAL A 26 19.90 5.91 -0.23
C VAL A 26 18.47 6.44 -0.29
N ILE A 27 17.57 5.81 0.47
CA ILE A 27 16.20 6.28 0.62
C ILE A 27 16.09 7.11 1.89
N SER A 28 15.57 8.33 1.77
CA SER A 28 15.38 9.22 2.91
C SER A 28 14.06 9.97 2.84
N PHE A 29 13.58 10.39 4.02
CA PHE A 29 12.38 11.20 4.14
C PHE A 29 12.74 12.60 4.61
N GLY A 30 12.10 13.60 4.03
CA GLY A 30 12.22 14.98 4.45
C GLY A 30 11.50 15.27 5.76
N LYS A 31 11.62 16.52 6.21
CA LYS A 31 10.88 17.03 7.36
C LYS A 31 9.37 16.93 7.12
N VAL A 32 8.63 16.58 8.16
CA VAL A 32 7.17 16.59 8.12
C VAL A 32 6.67 18.03 8.08
N THR A 33 5.78 18.32 7.14
CA THR A 33 5.10 19.61 6.99
C THR A 33 3.60 19.39 7.03
N THR A 34 2.88 20.19 7.81
CA THR A 34 1.43 20.15 7.82
C THR A 34 0.91 21.01 6.68
N VAL A 35 -0.01 20.42 5.89
CA VAL A 35 -0.68 21.05 4.76
C VAL A 35 -2.18 20.84 4.86
N LYS A 36 -2.97 21.64 4.16
CA LYS A 36 -4.43 21.45 4.10
C LYS A 36 -4.79 20.51 2.95
N TRP A 37 -5.65 19.56 3.24
CA TRP A 37 -6.27 18.64 2.31
C TRP A 37 -7.77 18.89 2.28
N LEU A 38 -8.30 19.20 1.11
CA LEU A 38 -9.72 19.44 0.89
C LEU A 38 -10.41 18.08 0.71
N VAL A 39 -11.37 17.76 1.56
CA VAL A 39 -12.15 16.51 1.54
C VAL A 39 -13.45 16.68 0.76
N GLY A 40 -13.90 17.91 0.59
CA GLY A 40 -15.13 18.25 -0.09
C GLY A 40 -15.02 19.53 -0.93
N PRO A 41 -16.12 19.98 -1.54
CA PRO A 41 -16.13 21.15 -2.40
C PRO A 41 -15.88 22.46 -1.66
N ASN A 42 -16.04 22.49 -0.34
CA ASN A 42 -15.90 23.68 0.49
C ASN A 42 -14.56 23.68 1.26
N GLU A 43 -13.90 24.84 1.30
CA GLU A 43 -12.65 25.03 2.05
C GLU A 43 -12.82 24.82 3.57
N ASP A 44 -14.03 24.95 4.09
CA ASP A 44 -14.37 24.72 5.50
C ASP A 44 -14.21 23.26 5.94
N GLN A 45 -14.11 22.33 4.99
CA GLN A 45 -13.88 20.90 5.23
C GLN A 45 -12.41 20.49 5.08
N ALA A 46 -11.49 21.46 5.14
CA ALA A 46 -10.07 21.18 5.01
C ALA A 46 -9.51 20.47 6.26
N LEU A 47 -8.95 19.28 6.06
CA LEU A 47 -8.25 18.51 7.09
C LEU A 47 -6.75 18.74 7.05
N ASP A 48 -6.10 18.63 8.21
CA ASP A 48 -4.64 18.69 8.30
C ASP A 48 -4.01 17.39 7.83
N LEU A 49 -3.08 17.50 6.87
CA LEU A 49 -2.32 16.39 6.33
C LEU A 49 -0.83 16.56 6.62
N ARG A 50 -0.22 15.60 7.30
CA ARG A 50 1.21 15.62 7.65
C ARG A 50 2.01 14.97 6.53
N VAL A 51 2.56 15.80 5.66
CA VAL A 51 3.26 15.41 4.43
C VAL A 51 4.77 15.46 4.62
N ARG A 52 5.49 14.56 3.99
CA ARG A 52 6.95 14.59 3.88
C ARG A 52 7.40 14.15 2.50
N ALA A 53 8.50 14.73 2.04
CA ALA A 53 9.14 14.36 0.79
C ALA A 53 9.83 13.00 0.92
N LEU A 54 9.77 12.18 -0.13
CA LEU A 54 10.52 10.94 -0.28
C LEU A 54 11.63 11.16 -1.31
N TYR A 55 12.86 10.93 -0.89
CA TYR A 55 14.06 11.08 -1.72
C TYR A 55 14.70 9.74 -2.02
N VAL A 56 15.24 9.62 -3.24
CA VAL A 56 16.14 8.54 -3.65
C VAL A 56 17.42 9.20 -4.13
N ASP A 57 18.55 8.90 -3.50
CA ASP A 57 19.86 9.50 -3.78
C ASP A 57 19.80 11.05 -3.82
N THR A 58 19.20 11.64 -2.79
CA THR A 58 18.98 13.09 -2.64
C THR A 58 18.00 13.73 -3.64
N ARG A 59 17.49 12.98 -4.61
CA ARG A 59 16.50 13.47 -5.57
C ARG A 59 15.10 13.26 -5.05
N LEU A 60 14.30 14.34 -5.03
CA LEU A 60 12.88 14.25 -4.71
C LEU A 60 12.18 13.35 -5.74
N LYS A 61 11.44 12.36 -5.26
CA LYS A 61 10.66 11.44 -6.08
C LYS A 61 9.17 11.60 -5.89
N GLU A 62 8.74 11.60 -4.63
CA GLU A 62 7.31 11.62 -4.29
C GLU A 62 7.09 12.39 -3.00
N PHE A 63 5.83 12.69 -2.71
CA PHE A 63 5.39 13.13 -1.39
C PHE A 63 4.54 12.03 -0.76
N THR A 64 4.67 11.87 0.55
CA THR A 64 4.07 10.75 1.29
C THR A 64 3.41 11.23 2.57
N VAL A 65 2.46 10.44 3.07
CA VAL A 65 1.78 10.63 4.35
C VAL A 65 1.85 9.36 5.18
N GLY A 66 1.85 9.52 6.50
CA GLY A 66 1.94 8.41 7.44
C GLY A 66 3.34 7.81 7.56
N SER A 67 3.43 6.72 8.31
CA SER A 67 4.66 5.95 8.48
C SER A 67 4.78 4.87 7.40
N PRO A 68 5.98 4.61 6.86
CA PRO A 68 6.17 3.47 5.98
C PRO A 68 5.92 2.17 6.74
N HIS A 69 5.33 1.21 6.04
CA HIS A 69 5.19 -0.16 6.53
C HIS A 69 6.26 -1.04 5.88
N GLU A 70 7.08 -1.68 6.70
CA GLU A 70 8.13 -2.60 6.26
C GLU A 70 7.53 -3.93 5.83
N VAL A 71 7.68 -4.28 4.55
CA VAL A 71 7.24 -5.56 4.00
C VAL A 71 8.36 -6.60 4.15
N THR A 72 9.58 -6.19 3.81
CA THR A 72 10.84 -6.92 3.98
C THR A 72 11.95 -5.90 4.24
N ASP A 73 13.15 -6.34 4.59
CA ASP A 73 14.33 -5.46 4.72
C ASP A 73 14.61 -4.64 3.44
N ARG A 74 14.20 -5.17 2.29
CA ARG A 74 14.34 -4.54 0.98
C ARG A 74 13.17 -3.64 0.58
N LEU A 75 11.94 -4.03 0.93
CA LEU A 75 10.72 -3.43 0.42
C LEU A 75 9.91 -2.80 1.54
N PHE A 76 9.41 -1.60 1.32
CA PHE A 76 8.38 -1.00 2.16
C PHE A 76 7.28 -0.36 1.32
N VAL A 77 6.13 -0.13 1.95
CA VAL A 77 5.01 0.58 1.35
C VAL A 77 4.71 1.85 2.12
N VAL A 78 4.26 2.88 1.41
CA VAL A 78 3.90 4.18 1.99
C VAL A 78 2.79 4.81 1.18
N ARG A 79 1.91 5.58 1.83
CA ARG A 79 0.82 6.26 1.15
C ARG A 79 1.32 7.49 0.41
N ARG A 80 0.95 7.61 -0.87
CA ARG A 80 1.26 8.76 -1.72
C ARG A 80 0.37 9.94 -1.40
N VAL A 81 0.90 11.15 -1.55
CA VAL A 81 0.14 12.39 -1.69
C VAL A 81 0.71 13.20 -2.84
N PHE A 82 -0.09 14.03 -3.46
CA PHE A 82 0.34 14.85 -4.58
C PHE A 82 -0.41 16.18 -4.59
N ARG A 83 0.08 17.12 -5.37
CA ARG A 83 -0.58 18.42 -5.58
C ARG A 83 -1.32 18.43 -6.89
N VAL A 84 -2.52 18.98 -6.88
CA VAL A 84 -3.35 19.23 -8.06
C VAL A 84 -3.49 20.72 -8.24
N ASN A 85 -3.38 21.19 -9.47
CA ASN A 85 -3.73 22.55 -9.83
C ASN A 85 -5.21 22.59 -10.24
N ASP A 86 -5.98 23.38 -9.52
CA ASP A 86 -7.43 23.51 -9.68
C ASP A 86 -7.84 24.73 -10.53
N SER A 87 -6.87 25.38 -11.18
CA SER A 87 -7.17 26.48 -12.10
C SER A 87 -7.78 25.93 -13.38
N LEU A 88 -8.89 26.53 -13.81
CA LEU A 88 -9.54 26.17 -15.09
C LEU A 88 -8.64 26.53 -16.28
N PRO A 89 -8.66 25.74 -17.37
CA PRO A 89 -7.88 26.03 -18.58
C PRO A 89 -8.17 27.41 -19.18
N GLU A 90 -9.37 27.92 -19.01
CA GLU A 90 -9.82 29.23 -19.49
C GLU A 90 -9.25 30.40 -18.67
N GLU A 91 -8.78 30.11 -17.44
CA GLU A 91 -8.11 31.05 -16.55
C GLU A 91 -6.60 31.08 -16.78
N SER A 92 -6.13 31.00 -18.02
CA SER A 92 -4.70 30.85 -18.37
C SER A 92 -3.78 31.97 -17.85
N SER A 93 -4.34 33.07 -17.37
CA SER A 93 -3.62 34.17 -16.69
C SER A 93 -3.73 34.13 -15.15
N ALA A 94 -4.49 33.19 -14.58
CA ALA A 94 -4.65 33.09 -13.14
C ALA A 94 -3.44 32.43 -12.48
N THR A 95 -3.12 32.86 -11.27
CA THR A 95 -2.12 32.19 -10.43
C THR A 95 -2.57 30.76 -10.15
N PRO A 96 -1.72 29.74 -10.37
CA PRO A 96 -2.09 28.34 -10.13
C PRO A 96 -2.55 28.11 -8.70
N ARG A 97 -3.73 27.51 -8.55
CA ARG A 97 -4.31 27.14 -7.25
C ARG A 97 -3.94 25.69 -6.93
N TRP A 98 -2.89 25.50 -6.14
CA TRP A 98 -2.39 24.18 -5.77
C TRP A 98 -3.05 23.73 -4.47
N HIS A 99 -3.65 22.55 -4.47
CA HIS A 99 -4.08 21.86 -3.25
C HIS A 99 -3.58 20.43 -3.18
N TRP A 100 -3.53 19.90 -1.97
CA TRP A 100 -3.03 18.56 -1.72
C TRP A 100 -4.16 17.54 -1.83
N GLN A 101 -3.81 16.37 -2.37
CA GLN A 101 -4.70 15.22 -2.52
C GLN A 101 -4.03 13.97 -1.97
N ARG A 102 -4.79 13.14 -1.26
CA ARG A 102 -4.34 11.78 -0.92
C ARG A 102 -4.40 10.91 -2.17
N GLY A 103 -3.37 10.08 -2.36
CA GLY A 103 -3.30 9.11 -3.43
C GLY A 103 -3.37 7.66 -2.92
N GLY A 104 -3.08 6.74 -3.83
CA GLY A 104 -2.91 5.32 -3.52
C GLY A 104 -1.60 5.04 -2.79
N TRP A 105 -1.18 3.79 -2.83
CA TRP A 105 0.01 3.31 -2.15
C TRP A 105 1.18 3.12 -3.10
N LEU A 106 2.37 3.38 -2.61
CA LEU A 106 3.64 3.19 -3.30
C LEU A 106 4.41 2.05 -2.64
N MET A 107 5.05 1.22 -3.46
CA MET A 107 6.08 0.28 -3.04
C MET A 107 7.43 0.83 -3.42
N VAL A 108 8.35 0.84 -2.46
CA VAL A 108 9.72 1.35 -2.62
C VAL A 108 10.70 0.19 -2.40
N ASP A 109 11.58 0.00 -3.38
CA ASP A 109 12.66 -0.98 -3.33
C ASP A 109 13.97 -0.27 -2.97
N ARG A 110 14.52 -0.58 -1.80
CA ARG A 110 15.77 0.03 -1.29
C ARG A 110 17.01 -0.33 -2.10
N VAL A 111 16.99 -1.48 -2.76
CA VAL A 111 18.14 -1.94 -3.54
C VAL A 111 18.20 -1.26 -4.90
N THR A 112 17.05 -1.18 -5.59
CA THR A 112 16.98 -0.61 -6.95
C THR A 112 16.60 0.87 -6.97
N GLY A 113 16.20 1.45 -5.83
CA GLY A 113 15.67 2.82 -5.77
C GLY A 113 14.34 3.00 -6.52
N ARG A 114 13.72 1.90 -6.98
CA ARG A 114 12.49 1.93 -7.75
C ARG A 114 11.30 2.22 -6.85
N ILE A 115 10.45 3.14 -7.29
CA ILE A 115 9.16 3.43 -6.70
C ILE A 115 8.10 3.02 -7.71
N SER A 116 7.14 2.21 -7.27
CA SER A 116 6.02 1.75 -8.10
C SER A 116 4.70 1.90 -7.37
N GLN A 117 3.65 2.24 -8.11
CA GLN A 117 2.31 2.32 -7.56
C GLN A 117 1.76 0.90 -7.32
N ILE A 118 1.11 0.72 -6.17
CA ILE A 118 0.40 -0.51 -5.82
C ILE A 118 -1.07 -0.32 -6.20
N SER A 119 -1.60 -1.25 -6.99
CA SER A 119 -3.04 -1.35 -7.23
C SER A 119 -3.66 -2.22 -6.15
N LEU A 120 -4.49 -1.63 -5.30
CA LEU A 120 -5.31 -2.33 -4.32
C LEU A 120 -6.74 -2.47 -4.88
N PRO A 121 -7.30 -3.70 -4.96
CA PRO A 121 -8.65 -3.91 -5.47
C PRO A 121 -9.71 -3.18 -4.62
N GLU A 122 -10.71 -2.58 -5.26
CA GLU A 122 -11.83 -1.87 -4.58
C GLU A 122 -11.37 -0.76 -3.60
N PHE A 123 -10.16 -0.23 -3.80
CA PHE A 123 -9.60 0.78 -2.90
C PHE A 123 -10.08 2.18 -3.29
N ASP A 124 -10.73 2.84 -2.36
CA ASP A 124 -11.10 4.25 -2.47
C ASP A 124 -10.18 5.14 -1.63
N VAL A 125 -9.70 6.25 -2.19
CA VAL A 125 -8.71 7.13 -1.54
C VAL A 125 -9.29 7.94 -0.37
N TYR A 126 -10.59 8.12 -0.33
CA TYR A 126 -11.30 8.88 0.72
C TYR A 126 -11.83 7.95 1.81
N TYR A 127 -12.41 6.82 1.44
CA TYR A 127 -13.09 5.89 2.35
C TYR A 127 -12.15 4.84 2.94
N SER A 128 -11.21 4.30 2.12
CA SER A 128 -10.40 3.15 2.53
C SER A 128 -9.19 3.56 3.38
N THR A 129 -9.08 2.98 4.58
CA THR A 129 -7.92 3.14 5.47
C THR A 129 -7.24 1.79 5.69
N PRO A 130 -6.21 1.45 4.86
CA PRO A 130 -5.55 0.16 4.95
C PRO A 130 -4.70 0.00 6.21
N SER A 131 -4.83 -1.18 6.81
CA SER A 131 -3.94 -1.70 7.84
C SER A 131 -3.07 -2.80 7.25
N TRP A 132 -1.76 -2.78 7.55
CA TRP A 132 -0.77 -3.65 6.92
C TRP A 132 -0.21 -4.68 7.90
N TYR A 133 -0.06 -5.91 7.40
CA TYR A 133 0.65 -6.98 8.10
C TYR A 133 1.48 -7.78 7.09
N ARG A 134 2.81 -7.74 7.21
CA ARG A 134 3.74 -8.31 6.22
C ARG A 134 3.42 -7.78 4.82
N ASP A 135 3.10 -8.65 3.86
CA ASP A 135 2.72 -8.35 2.49
C ASP A 135 1.19 -8.30 2.26
N TYR A 136 0.39 -8.24 3.35
CA TYR A 136 -1.06 -8.14 3.30
C TYR A 136 -1.54 -6.74 3.65
N ALA A 137 -2.53 -6.25 2.91
CA ALA A 137 -3.29 -5.05 3.22
C ALA A 137 -4.75 -5.44 3.51
N ALA A 138 -5.29 -5.01 4.64
CA ALA A 138 -6.71 -5.15 4.97
C ALA A 138 -7.35 -3.77 5.03
N TYR A 139 -8.52 -3.61 4.44
CA TYR A 139 -9.26 -2.34 4.39
C TYR A 139 -10.72 -2.56 4.01
N CYS A 140 -11.57 -1.58 4.30
CA CYS A 140 -12.88 -1.51 3.68
C CYS A 140 -12.73 -0.96 2.27
N GLY A 141 -13.24 -1.69 1.29
CA GLY A 141 -13.23 -1.31 -0.11
C GLY A 141 -14.60 -0.83 -0.57
N VAL A 142 -14.63 -0.18 -1.73
CA VAL A 142 -15.84 0.33 -2.38
C VAL A 142 -15.88 -0.21 -3.80
N SER A 143 -17.06 -0.62 -4.27
CA SER A 143 -17.23 -1.01 -5.67
C SER A 143 -17.01 0.16 -6.62
N ASP A 144 -16.64 -0.11 -7.87
CA ASP A 144 -16.39 0.90 -8.90
C ASP A 144 -17.61 1.85 -9.12
N ASP A 145 -18.82 1.36 -8.87
CA ASP A 145 -20.05 2.15 -8.96
C ASP A 145 -20.43 2.89 -7.66
N GLY A 146 -19.59 2.79 -6.62
CA GLY A 146 -19.80 3.44 -5.33
C GLY A 146 -20.88 2.82 -4.45
N LYS A 147 -21.59 1.76 -4.91
CA LYS A 147 -22.84 1.28 -4.27
C LYS A 147 -22.63 0.19 -3.22
N LYS A 148 -21.51 -0.48 -3.22
CA LYS A 148 -21.27 -1.63 -2.33
C LYS A 148 -19.99 -1.47 -1.55
N LEU A 149 -20.05 -1.86 -0.28
CA LEU A 149 -18.92 -1.88 0.63
C LEU A 149 -18.42 -3.31 0.84
N PHE A 150 -17.11 -3.48 0.96
CA PHE A 150 -16.48 -4.77 1.11
C PHE A 150 -15.42 -4.77 2.21
N ALA A 151 -15.33 -5.87 2.96
CA ALA A 151 -14.11 -6.21 3.66
C ALA A 151 -13.14 -6.83 2.65
N VAL A 152 -11.96 -6.25 2.50
CA VAL A 152 -10.96 -6.67 1.52
C VAL A 152 -9.66 -7.00 2.22
N VAL A 153 -9.10 -8.18 1.90
CA VAL A 153 -7.70 -8.52 2.21
C VAL A 153 -6.99 -8.75 0.90
N ALA A 154 -6.07 -7.87 0.58
CA ALA A 154 -5.23 -7.94 -0.63
C ALA A 154 -3.81 -8.35 -0.26
N ARG A 155 -3.12 -9.01 -1.17
CA ARG A 155 -1.70 -9.36 -1.03
C ARG A 155 -0.89 -8.64 -2.09
N LEU A 156 0.24 -8.07 -1.69
CA LEU A 156 1.16 -7.41 -2.62
C LEU A 156 1.56 -8.33 -3.78
N GLY A 157 1.60 -7.76 -4.99
CA GLY A 157 1.92 -8.50 -6.20
C GLY A 157 0.80 -9.37 -6.76
N ARG A 158 -0.39 -9.40 -6.14
CA ARG A 158 -1.56 -10.11 -6.66
C ARG A 158 -2.65 -9.14 -7.12
N ARG A 159 -3.25 -9.43 -8.28
CA ARG A 159 -4.34 -8.61 -8.83
C ARG A 159 -5.67 -8.87 -8.14
N LYS A 160 -5.91 -10.13 -7.70
CA LYS A 160 -7.15 -10.52 -7.01
C LYS A 160 -6.93 -10.50 -5.50
N PRO A 161 -7.87 -9.97 -4.73
CA PRO A 161 -7.82 -10.06 -3.28
C PRO A 161 -7.94 -11.52 -2.83
N ILE A 162 -7.39 -11.84 -1.65
CA ILE A 162 -7.55 -13.16 -1.02
C ILE A 162 -8.87 -13.24 -0.25
N LEU A 163 -9.43 -12.09 0.17
CA LEU A 163 -10.77 -11.93 0.71
C LEU A 163 -11.44 -10.74 0.05
N LYS A 164 -12.68 -10.92 -0.40
CA LYS A 164 -13.64 -9.85 -0.75
C LYS A 164 -15.01 -10.29 -0.24
N LYS A 165 -15.45 -9.73 0.87
CA LYS A 165 -16.74 -10.04 1.51
C LYS A 165 -17.59 -8.77 1.56
N ALA A 166 -18.81 -8.84 1.07
CA ALA A 166 -19.75 -7.73 1.16
C ALA A 166 -20.02 -7.38 2.63
N LEU A 167 -19.94 -6.09 2.96
CA LEU A 167 -20.30 -5.50 4.25
C LEU A 167 -21.71 -4.92 4.23
N GLY A 168 -22.18 -4.54 3.05
CA GLY A 168 -23.49 -3.93 2.84
C GLY A 168 -23.48 -3.03 1.61
N ASP A 169 -24.59 -2.33 1.43
CA ASP A 169 -24.71 -1.29 0.42
C ASP A 169 -24.24 0.05 1.03
N ALA A 170 -23.60 0.89 0.23
CA ALA A 170 -23.36 2.27 0.62
C ALA A 170 -24.72 2.98 0.81
N ALA A 171 -24.86 3.73 1.87
CA ALA A 171 -26.13 4.41 2.19
C ALA A 171 -26.37 5.55 1.18
N GLY A 172 -27.31 5.35 0.24
CA GLY A 172 -27.67 6.34 -0.78
C GLY A 172 -26.73 6.43 -1.96
N ASP A 173 -26.75 7.54 -2.67
CA ASP A 173 -25.89 7.82 -3.82
C ASP A 173 -24.48 8.31 -3.40
N ASP A 174 -24.27 8.57 -2.12
CA ASP A 174 -23.01 9.08 -1.57
C ASP A 174 -22.32 8.01 -0.73
N LEU A 175 -20.99 8.00 -0.77
CA LEU A 175 -20.18 7.24 0.16
C LEU A 175 -20.46 7.71 1.60
N PRO A 176 -20.31 6.83 2.62
CA PRO A 176 -20.41 7.25 4.01
C PRO A 176 -19.51 8.46 4.27
N ASP A 177 -20.02 9.46 4.97
CA ASP A 177 -19.29 10.70 5.31
C ASP A 177 -18.01 10.46 6.11
N SER A 178 -17.86 9.27 6.69
CA SER A 178 -16.69 8.89 7.49
C SER A 178 -15.85 7.81 6.83
N GLU A 179 -14.53 7.93 6.97
CA GLU A 179 -13.60 6.85 6.62
C GLU A 179 -13.96 5.57 7.40
N CYS A 180 -13.88 4.41 6.74
CA CYS A 180 -13.95 3.13 7.46
C CYS A 180 -12.74 3.01 8.40
N PRO A 181 -12.95 2.64 9.67
CA PRO A 181 -11.85 2.39 10.59
C PRO A 181 -10.86 1.36 10.04
N ALA A 182 -9.57 1.60 10.28
CA ALA A 182 -8.53 0.67 9.83
C ALA A 182 -8.72 -0.69 10.51
N PRO A 183 -8.77 -1.81 9.75
CA PRO A 183 -8.89 -3.14 10.32
C PRO A 183 -7.75 -3.48 11.27
N LEU A 184 -8.02 -4.28 12.29
CA LEU A 184 -7.06 -4.65 13.32
C LEU A 184 -6.43 -6.00 13.03
N TRP A 185 -5.09 -6.07 13.03
CA TRP A 185 -4.34 -7.30 12.88
C TRP A 185 -3.93 -7.90 14.22
N GLN A 186 -4.29 -9.16 14.45
CA GLN A 186 -3.67 -10.05 15.42
C GLN A 186 -2.58 -10.86 14.73
N ARG A 187 -1.41 -10.99 15.35
CA ARG A 187 -0.25 -11.60 14.70
C ARG A 187 -0.14 -13.11 14.88
N GLN A 188 -0.61 -13.63 16.01
CA GLN A 188 -0.52 -15.06 16.37
C GLN A 188 -1.80 -15.50 17.09
N PRO A 189 -2.64 -16.32 16.44
CA PRO A 189 -2.63 -16.63 15.02
C PRO A 189 -2.90 -15.40 14.16
N ALA A 190 -2.51 -15.44 12.88
CA ALA A 190 -2.76 -14.30 11.99
C ALA A 190 -4.26 -14.16 11.72
N ARG A 191 -4.86 -13.14 12.32
CA ARG A 191 -6.28 -12.79 12.17
C ARG A 191 -6.42 -11.31 11.82
N VAL A 192 -7.48 -10.96 11.12
CA VAL A 192 -7.84 -9.57 10.84
C VAL A 192 -9.30 -9.34 11.21
N THR A 193 -9.55 -8.25 11.92
CA THR A 193 -10.88 -7.85 12.35
C THR A 193 -11.28 -6.55 11.66
N PHE A 194 -12.45 -6.54 11.05
CA PHE A 194 -13.11 -5.39 10.46
C PHE A 194 -14.25 -4.95 11.37
N GLU A 195 -14.31 -3.66 11.65
CA GLU A 195 -15.36 -3.01 12.42
C GLU A 195 -15.86 -1.79 11.63
N PRO A 196 -16.60 -2.00 10.50
CA PRO A 196 -17.02 -0.91 9.63
C PRO A 196 -18.00 0.05 10.31
N ASP A 197 -18.75 -0.45 11.30
CA ASP A 197 -19.65 0.30 12.17
C ASP A 197 -19.68 -0.32 13.57
N GLU A 198 -20.36 0.34 14.52
CA GLU A 198 -20.44 -0.12 15.91
C GLU A 198 -21.19 -1.45 16.11
N LYS A 199 -21.95 -1.89 15.10
CA LYS A 199 -22.82 -3.09 15.18
C LYS A 199 -22.22 -4.29 14.47
N GLN A 200 -21.22 -4.07 13.60
CA GLN A 200 -20.67 -5.11 12.75
C GLN A 200 -19.21 -5.38 13.08
N LYS A 201 -18.92 -6.56 13.58
CA LYS A 201 -17.55 -7.05 13.81
C LYS A 201 -17.35 -8.36 13.06
N LEU A 202 -16.36 -8.39 12.16
CA LEU A 202 -16.04 -9.54 11.33
C LEU A 202 -14.57 -9.90 11.49
N THR A 203 -14.29 -11.09 11.97
CA THR A 203 -12.92 -11.59 12.16
C THR A 203 -12.63 -12.73 11.18
N TYR A 204 -11.48 -12.67 10.55
CA TYR A 204 -11.02 -13.66 9.59
C TYR A 204 -9.63 -14.17 9.96
N SER A 205 -9.45 -15.49 9.91
CA SER A 205 -8.14 -16.14 10.02
C SER A 205 -7.45 -16.12 8.66
N VAL A 206 -6.20 -15.66 8.61
CA VAL A 206 -5.41 -15.56 7.38
C VAL A 206 -4.31 -16.61 7.37
N ARG A 207 -4.41 -17.61 6.49
CA ARG A 207 -3.45 -18.72 6.37
C ARG A 207 -2.86 -18.77 4.96
N GLY A 208 -1.73 -18.10 4.75
CA GLY A 208 -1.06 -18.10 3.43
C GLY A 208 -1.94 -17.48 2.34
N HIS A 209 -2.65 -18.31 1.56
CA HIS A 209 -3.54 -17.87 0.48
C HIS A 209 -5.03 -18.06 0.78
N ALA A 210 -5.36 -18.61 1.94
CA ALA A 210 -6.72 -18.84 2.39
C ALA A 210 -7.12 -17.87 3.49
N VAL A 211 -8.37 -17.48 3.50
CA VAL A 211 -8.97 -16.65 4.54
C VAL A 211 -10.30 -17.29 4.93
N ASP A 212 -10.40 -17.66 6.19
CA ASP A 212 -11.59 -18.30 6.78
C ASP A 212 -12.21 -17.38 7.82
N ILE A 213 -13.54 -17.36 7.90
CA ILE A 213 -14.27 -16.63 8.93
C ILE A 213 -14.03 -17.29 10.30
N VAL A 214 -13.80 -16.50 11.32
CA VAL A 214 -13.72 -16.97 12.71
C VAL A 214 -15.09 -16.75 13.34
N ASN A 215 -15.78 -17.84 13.68
CA ASN A 215 -17.01 -17.77 14.47
C ASN A 215 -16.63 -17.76 15.95
N ASP A 216 -16.99 -16.74 16.68
CA ASP A 216 -16.68 -16.59 18.12
C ASP A 216 -17.39 -17.64 19.02
N SER A 217 -18.25 -18.50 18.42
CA SER A 217 -18.99 -19.54 19.15
C SER A 217 -18.16 -20.78 19.50
N GLU A 218 -16.92 -20.92 19.08
CA GLU A 218 -16.10 -22.11 19.35
C GLU A 218 -15.09 -21.93 20.50
N GLU A 219 -14.95 -20.74 21.08
CA GLU A 219 -13.94 -20.50 22.13
C GLU A 219 -14.46 -20.82 23.57
N ASP A 220 -15.75 -21.00 23.77
CA ASP A 220 -16.33 -21.23 25.12
C ASP A 220 -16.36 -22.72 25.57
N GLU A 221 -16.12 -23.68 24.68
CA GLU A 221 -16.18 -25.12 25.05
C GLU A 221 -14.83 -25.75 25.45
N SER A 222 -13.69 -25.06 25.28
CA SER A 222 -12.37 -25.67 25.59
C SER A 222 -11.82 -25.35 26.98
N SER A 223 -12.57 -24.66 27.85
CA SER A 223 -12.12 -24.25 29.20
C SER A 223 -12.75 -25.01 30.34
N ALA A 224 -13.51 -26.09 30.06
CA ALA A 224 -14.13 -26.93 31.06
C ALA A 224 -13.75 -28.41 30.91
N GLU A 225 -12.48 -28.73 31.20
CA GLU A 225 -12.01 -30.06 31.60
C GLU A 225 -10.77 -29.95 32.48
#